data_3fb21969c51de5edfb662c30cc7178ef
#
_entry.id   3fb21969c51de5edfb662c30cc7178ef
#
_cell.length_a   1.000
_cell.length_b   1.000
_cell.length_c   1.000
_cell.angle_alpha   90.00
_cell.angle_beta   90.00
_cell.angle_gamma   90.00
#
_symmetry.space_group_name_H-M   'P 1'
#
loop_
_entity.id
_entity.type
_entity.pdbx_description
1 polymer ?
#
loop_
_entity_poly.entity_id
_entity_poly.type
_entity_poly.pdbx_seq_one_letter_code
_entity_poly.pdbx_strand_id
1 'polypeptide(L)'
;MYNKTDISKLAQLNDLAKKPNQAFHSWNAAVFKEGALTTKLKETIAIASATVTGCPYCIEIHTEAAKKAGVTKEEAVEAIFVATALKAGSAFAHGANSLRAYDEATGEGLYEKSYFAETGALQKLAPEAFKTFIQFSNEAVAEGVLTIKEKEIIAVAIAHITGCPYCIELHVANAKAQNVTKEELAETIFVASALKAGSAFAHSINVLNAY
;
A
#
# COMPACT_ATOMS: atom_id res chain seq x y z
N MET A 1 10.77 14.99 -16.33
CA MET A 1 10.30 15.54 -15.04
C MET A 1 8.79 15.43 -15.02
N TYR A 2 8.16 15.03 -13.92
CA TYR A 2 6.70 14.88 -13.82
C TYR A 2 6.05 16.27 -13.68
N ASN A 3 5.08 16.58 -14.54
CA ASN A 3 4.35 17.84 -14.53
C ASN A 3 2.87 17.60 -14.20
N LYS A 4 2.30 18.35 -13.27
CA LYS A 4 0.87 18.28 -12.93
C LYS A 4 -0.03 18.53 -14.14
N THR A 5 0.36 19.44 -15.03
CA THR A 5 -0.37 19.74 -16.25
C THR A 5 -0.48 18.56 -17.22
N ASP A 6 0.46 17.61 -17.14
CA ASP A 6 0.46 16.43 -18.01
C ASP A 6 -0.67 15.46 -17.70
N ILE A 7 -1.30 15.54 -16.51
CA ILE A 7 -2.45 14.70 -16.14
C ILE A 7 -3.58 14.82 -17.17
N SER A 8 -3.77 15.99 -17.76
CA SER A 8 -4.78 16.22 -18.80
C SER A 8 -4.57 15.36 -20.05
N LYS A 9 -3.35 14.88 -20.31
CA LYS A 9 -3.01 14.02 -21.46
C LYS A 9 -3.67 12.65 -21.37
N LEU A 10 -4.06 12.19 -20.16
CA LEU A 10 -4.83 10.95 -20.00
C LEU A 10 -6.13 10.95 -20.79
N ALA A 11 -6.69 12.12 -21.11
CA ALA A 11 -7.88 12.23 -21.96
C ALA A 11 -7.68 11.61 -23.36
N GLN A 12 -6.45 11.59 -23.88
CA GLN A 12 -6.13 10.99 -25.19
C GLN A 12 -6.43 9.49 -25.23
N LEU A 13 -6.41 8.81 -24.06
CA LEU A 13 -6.73 7.39 -23.95
C LEU A 13 -8.20 7.07 -24.31
N ASN A 14 -9.10 8.08 -24.27
CA ASN A 14 -10.46 7.92 -24.75
C ASN A 14 -10.53 7.61 -26.26
N ASP A 15 -9.61 8.15 -27.03
CA ASP A 15 -9.55 7.94 -28.49
C ASP A 15 -8.66 6.73 -28.83
N LEU A 16 -7.53 6.61 -28.15
CA LEU A 16 -6.54 5.55 -28.42
C LEU A 16 -6.97 4.17 -27.93
N ALA A 17 -7.71 4.10 -26.82
CA ALA A 17 -8.10 2.83 -26.16
C ALA A 17 -9.48 2.94 -25.48
N LYS A 18 -10.51 3.37 -26.21
CA LYS A 18 -11.83 3.74 -25.66
C LYS A 18 -12.44 2.69 -24.71
N LYS A 19 -12.56 1.43 -25.15
CA LYS A 19 -13.23 0.39 -24.37
C LYS A 19 -12.50 0.07 -23.05
N PRO A 20 -11.19 -0.25 -23.03
CA PRO A 20 -10.50 -0.50 -21.78
C PRO A 20 -10.41 0.74 -20.88
N ASN A 21 -10.28 1.95 -21.46
CA ASN A 21 -10.29 3.20 -20.68
C ASN A 21 -11.63 3.41 -19.95
N GLN A 22 -12.74 3.23 -20.63
CA GLN A 22 -14.09 3.33 -20.02
C GLN A 22 -14.28 2.27 -18.93
N ALA A 23 -13.87 1.01 -19.18
CA ALA A 23 -13.98 -0.06 -18.20
C ALA A 23 -13.13 0.22 -16.94
N PHE A 24 -11.90 0.74 -17.12
CA PHE A 24 -11.04 1.15 -16.01
C PHE A 24 -11.70 2.23 -15.15
N HIS A 25 -12.23 3.29 -15.77
CA HIS A 25 -12.89 4.37 -15.04
C HIS A 25 -14.16 3.90 -14.32
N SER A 26 -14.97 3.03 -14.96
CA SER A 26 -16.17 2.47 -14.32
C SER A 26 -15.81 1.62 -13.10
N TRP A 27 -14.77 0.79 -13.21
CA TRP A 27 -14.27 -0.01 -12.09
C TRP A 27 -13.71 0.88 -10.97
N ASN A 28 -12.87 1.84 -11.30
CA ASN A 28 -12.28 2.75 -10.33
C ASN A 28 -13.36 3.54 -9.58
N ALA A 29 -14.38 4.04 -10.28
CA ALA A 29 -15.49 4.74 -9.65
C ALA A 29 -16.28 3.82 -8.68
N ALA A 30 -16.46 2.54 -9.01
CA ALA A 30 -17.11 1.57 -8.13
C ALA A 30 -16.27 1.30 -6.86
N VAL A 31 -14.95 1.20 -6.99
CA VAL A 31 -14.04 0.98 -5.85
C VAL A 31 -14.10 2.14 -4.86
N PHE A 32 -14.12 3.39 -5.34
CA PHE A 32 -14.09 4.58 -4.48
C PHE A 32 -15.47 5.05 -4.01
N LYS A 33 -16.55 4.35 -4.41
CA LYS A 33 -17.89 4.62 -3.89
C LYS A 33 -17.96 4.27 -2.40
N GLU A 34 -18.75 5.04 -1.63
CA GLU A 34 -19.08 4.76 -0.22
C GLU A 34 -19.59 3.33 -0.06
N GLY A 35 -19.11 2.62 0.96
CA GLY A 35 -19.43 1.23 1.22
C GLY A 35 -19.15 0.83 2.66
N ALA A 36 -18.54 -0.34 2.88
CA ALA A 36 -18.09 -0.76 4.21
C ALA A 36 -16.99 0.17 4.75
N LEU A 37 -16.15 0.69 3.85
CA LEU A 37 -15.22 1.78 4.14
C LEU A 37 -15.80 3.10 3.64
N THR A 38 -15.58 4.17 4.44
CA THR A 38 -15.93 5.53 4.01
C THR A 38 -15.05 5.98 2.85
N THR A 39 -15.57 6.86 1.99
CA THR A 39 -14.77 7.49 0.94
C THR A 39 -13.53 8.18 1.51
N LYS A 40 -13.64 8.79 2.70
CA LYS A 40 -12.51 9.40 3.41
C LYS A 40 -11.39 8.38 3.66
N LEU A 41 -11.71 7.21 4.23
CA LEU A 41 -10.72 6.17 4.51
C LEU A 41 -10.14 5.57 3.23
N LYS A 42 -10.95 5.37 2.20
CA LYS A 42 -10.48 4.90 0.88
C LYS A 42 -9.46 5.85 0.26
N GLU A 43 -9.67 7.16 0.33
CA GLU A 43 -8.70 8.13 -0.16
C GLU A 43 -7.46 8.23 0.74
N THR A 44 -7.60 8.00 2.04
CA THR A 44 -6.45 7.88 2.96
C THR A 44 -5.56 6.69 2.60
N ILE A 45 -6.17 5.52 2.32
CA ILE A 45 -5.47 4.34 1.81
C ILE A 45 -4.82 4.65 0.45
N ALA A 46 -5.50 5.40 -0.41
CA ALA A 46 -5.01 5.73 -1.75
C ALA A 46 -3.75 6.60 -1.70
N ILE A 47 -3.69 7.63 -0.83
CA ILE A 47 -2.47 8.44 -0.63
C ILE A 47 -1.31 7.55 -0.19
N ALA A 48 -1.50 6.73 0.85
CA ALA A 48 -0.50 5.81 1.36
C ALA A 48 0.00 4.86 0.26
N SER A 49 -0.93 4.30 -0.51
CA SER A 49 -0.66 3.40 -1.62
C SER A 49 0.10 4.07 -2.77
N ALA A 50 -0.28 5.32 -3.11
CA ALA A 50 0.38 6.10 -4.17
C ALA A 50 1.85 6.40 -3.83
N THR A 51 2.17 6.65 -2.54
CA THR A 51 3.56 6.86 -2.11
C THR A 51 4.39 5.58 -2.23
N VAL A 52 3.81 4.41 -1.96
CA VAL A 52 4.50 3.12 -2.07
C VAL A 52 4.72 2.71 -3.52
N THR A 53 3.74 2.95 -4.40
CA THR A 53 3.89 2.71 -5.85
C THR A 53 4.84 3.70 -6.52
N GLY A 54 5.14 4.83 -5.87
CA GLY A 54 6.05 5.86 -6.39
C GLY A 54 5.49 6.62 -7.59
N CYS A 55 4.16 6.74 -7.70
CA CYS A 55 3.48 7.41 -8.80
C CYS A 55 3.18 8.88 -8.46
N PRO A 56 3.93 9.87 -8.96
CA PRO A 56 3.70 11.28 -8.63
C PRO A 56 2.33 11.78 -9.07
N TYR A 57 1.82 11.30 -10.20
CA TYR A 57 0.47 11.65 -10.68
C TYR A 57 -0.62 11.11 -9.75
N CYS A 58 -0.46 9.87 -9.24
CA CYS A 58 -1.41 9.28 -8.31
C CYS A 58 -1.39 10.02 -6.96
N ILE A 59 -0.21 10.41 -6.47
CA ILE A 59 -0.08 11.20 -5.24
C ILE A 59 -0.85 12.51 -5.40
N GLU A 60 -0.69 13.23 -6.52
CA GLU A 60 -1.40 14.49 -6.78
C GLU A 60 -2.92 14.27 -6.83
N ILE A 61 -3.38 13.31 -7.65
CA ILE A 61 -4.81 13.02 -7.86
C ILE A 61 -5.49 12.65 -6.54
N HIS A 62 -4.91 11.69 -5.79
CA HIS A 62 -5.52 11.21 -4.56
C HIS A 62 -5.35 12.17 -3.39
N THR A 63 -4.32 13.03 -3.37
CA THR A 63 -4.24 14.12 -2.38
C THR A 63 -5.37 15.12 -2.57
N GLU A 64 -5.71 15.50 -3.80
CA GLU A 64 -6.83 16.40 -4.07
C GLU A 64 -8.19 15.74 -3.76
N ALA A 65 -8.34 14.44 -4.07
CA ALA A 65 -9.56 13.69 -3.74
C ALA A 65 -9.73 13.55 -2.21
N ALA A 66 -8.65 13.23 -1.49
CA ALA A 66 -8.62 13.11 -0.05
C ALA A 66 -9.00 14.42 0.67
N LYS A 67 -8.47 15.56 0.21
CA LYS A 67 -8.89 16.88 0.72
C LYS A 67 -10.39 17.08 0.57
N LYS A 68 -10.96 16.75 -0.59
CA LYS A 68 -12.40 16.83 -0.83
C LYS A 68 -13.22 15.90 0.05
N ALA A 69 -12.66 14.72 0.38
CA ALA A 69 -13.26 13.75 1.30
C ALA A 69 -13.07 14.11 2.80
N GLY A 70 -12.36 15.21 3.10
CA GLY A 70 -12.14 15.69 4.46
C GLY A 70 -10.99 15.01 5.19
N VAL A 71 -10.02 14.45 4.47
CA VAL A 71 -8.77 13.94 5.07
C VAL A 71 -7.90 15.12 5.48
N THR A 72 -7.49 15.16 6.73
CA THR A 72 -6.59 16.20 7.24
C THR A 72 -5.14 15.93 6.84
N LYS A 73 -4.29 16.94 6.96
CA LYS A 73 -2.87 16.78 6.67
C LYS A 73 -2.20 15.80 7.63
N GLU A 74 -2.63 15.82 8.88
CA GLU A 74 -2.14 14.95 9.94
C GLU A 74 -2.50 13.48 9.65
N GLU A 75 -3.76 13.21 9.29
CA GLU A 75 -4.22 11.86 8.89
C GLU A 75 -3.44 11.34 7.67
N ALA A 76 -3.24 12.18 6.66
CA ALA A 76 -2.46 11.81 5.48
C ALA A 76 -1.01 11.48 5.84
N VAL A 77 -0.37 12.25 6.73
CA VAL A 77 1.01 12.01 7.17
C VAL A 77 1.11 10.72 7.98
N GLU A 78 0.18 10.45 8.90
CA GLU A 78 0.17 9.18 9.65
C GLU A 78 0.01 7.98 8.69
N ALA A 79 -0.89 8.06 7.72
CA ALA A 79 -1.07 7.02 6.71
C ALA A 79 0.22 6.77 5.89
N ILE A 80 0.97 7.84 5.55
CA ILE A 80 2.27 7.74 4.88
C ILE A 80 3.31 7.06 5.78
N PHE A 81 3.32 7.33 7.09
CA PHE A 81 4.24 6.65 8.00
C PHE A 81 3.91 5.16 8.17
N VAL A 82 2.63 4.77 8.22
CA VAL A 82 2.21 3.37 8.14
C VAL A 82 2.75 2.74 6.85
N ALA A 83 2.55 3.39 5.71
CA ALA A 83 3.03 2.89 4.42
C ALA A 83 4.56 2.77 4.37
N THR A 84 5.29 3.70 4.98
CA THR A 84 6.76 3.68 5.07
C THR A 84 7.23 2.49 5.90
N ALA A 85 6.62 2.27 7.06
CA ALA A 85 6.95 1.14 7.93
C ALA A 85 6.65 -0.20 7.24
N LEU A 86 5.51 -0.31 6.55
CA LEU A 86 5.13 -1.52 5.81
C LEU A 86 6.05 -1.80 4.62
N LYS A 87 6.48 -0.77 3.90
CA LYS A 87 7.43 -0.94 2.79
C LYS A 87 8.79 -1.42 3.29
N ALA A 88 9.28 -0.86 4.38
CA ALA A 88 10.49 -1.33 5.06
C ALA A 88 10.31 -2.74 5.65
N GLY A 89 9.17 -2.98 6.30
CA GLY A 89 8.78 -4.26 6.88
C GLY A 89 8.69 -5.39 5.87
N SER A 90 8.26 -5.09 4.64
CA SER A 90 8.26 -6.07 3.54
C SER A 90 9.68 -6.53 3.21
N ALA A 91 10.63 -5.61 3.10
CA ALA A 91 12.04 -5.96 2.88
C ALA A 91 12.61 -6.74 4.07
N PHE A 92 12.33 -6.29 5.29
CA PHE A 92 12.73 -6.96 6.52
C PHE A 92 12.19 -8.41 6.60
N ALA A 93 10.91 -8.62 6.34
CA ALA A 93 10.26 -9.92 6.39
C ALA A 93 10.87 -10.92 5.38
N HIS A 94 11.20 -10.44 4.18
CA HIS A 94 11.90 -11.25 3.18
C HIS A 94 13.38 -11.53 3.53
N GLY A 95 13.92 -10.86 4.55
CA GLY A 95 15.24 -11.16 5.10
C GLY A 95 15.37 -12.61 5.57
N ALA A 96 14.28 -13.25 6.05
CA ALA A 96 14.25 -14.67 6.36
C ALA A 96 14.66 -15.51 5.14
N ASN A 97 14.08 -15.23 3.98
CA ASN A 97 14.40 -15.95 2.73
C ASN A 97 15.86 -15.72 2.30
N SER A 98 16.39 -14.51 2.51
CA SER A 98 17.78 -14.20 2.20
C SER A 98 18.77 -14.96 3.09
N LEU A 99 18.47 -15.06 4.39
CA LEU A 99 19.29 -15.84 5.34
C LEU A 99 19.24 -17.33 5.00
N ARG A 100 18.06 -17.88 4.72
CA ARG A 100 17.90 -19.27 4.30
C ARG A 100 18.67 -19.59 3.03
N ALA A 101 18.64 -18.68 2.04
CA ALA A 101 19.39 -18.85 0.79
C ALA A 101 20.89 -18.79 1.02
N TYR A 102 21.37 -17.93 1.92
CA TYR A 102 22.77 -17.83 2.29
C TYR A 102 23.28 -19.09 3.01
N ASP A 103 22.46 -19.65 3.90
CA ASP A 103 22.77 -20.85 4.69
C ASP A 103 22.50 -22.16 3.92
N GLU A 104 22.14 -22.08 2.61
CA GLU A 104 21.78 -23.24 1.79
C GLU A 104 20.74 -24.15 2.45
N ALA A 105 19.80 -23.54 3.18
CA ALA A 105 18.81 -24.26 3.97
C ALA A 105 17.93 -25.16 3.09
N THR A 106 17.77 -26.41 3.49
CA THR A 106 16.93 -27.38 2.80
C THR A 106 15.45 -27.13 3.07
N GLY A 107 14.60 -27.40 2.08
CA GLY A 107 13.14 -27.29 2.15
C GLY A 107 12.56 -26.91 0.81
N GLU A 108 11.37 -27.43 0.49
CA GLU A 108 10.71 -27.19 -0.80
C GLU A 108 9.88 -25.89 -0.81
N GLY A 109 9.46 -25.40 0.37
CA GLY A 109 8.65 -24.20 0.49
C GLY A 109 9.45 -22.92 0.28
N LEU A 110 8.94 -21.99 -0.56
CA LEU A 110 9.56 -20.68 -0.75
C LEU A 110 9.10 -19.67 0.31
N TYR A 111 7.86 -19.79 0.78
CA TYR A 111 7.23 -18.90 1.75
C TYR A 111 6.39 -19.71 2.73
N GLU A 112 7.00 -20.19 3.81
CA GLU A 112 6.29 -20.84 4.91
C GLU A 112 6.15 -19.86 6.08
N LYS A 113 5.00 -19.91 6.76
CA LYS A 113 4.73 -19.04 7.92
C LYS A 113 5.82 -19.13 8.99
N SER A 114 6.34 -20.33 9.21
CA SER A 114 7.42 -20.61 10.16
C SER A 114 8.70 -19.82 9.88
N TYR A 115 9.00 -19.52 8.61
CA TYR A 115 10.22 -18.81 8.23
C TYR A 115 10.28 -17.38 8.74
N PHE A 116 9.12 -16.76 9.01
CA PHE A 116 9.11 -15.41 9.59
C PHE A 116 9.86 -15.33 10.92
N ALA A 117 9.84 -16.39 11.71
CA ALA A 117 10.59 -16.44 12.98
C ALA A 117 12.11 -16.32 12.79
N GLU A 118 12.63 -16.71 11.62
CA GLU A 118 14.06 -16.65 11.31
C GLU A 118 14.57 -15.20 11.13
N THR A 119 13.67 -14.24 10.94
CA THR A 119 14.03 -12.81 10.97
C THR A 119 14.64 -12.39 12.31
N GLY A 120 14.39 -13.16 13.39
CA GLY A 120 15.03 -12.97 14.69
C GLY A 120 16.58 -13.09 14.65
N ALA A 121 17.15 -13.77 13.65
CA ALA A 121 18.59 -13.79 13.46
C ALA A 121 19.16 -12.41 13.14
N LEU A 122 18.38 -11.54 12.48
CA LEU A 122 18.78 -10.16 12.17
C LEU A 122 19.04 -9.34 13.43
N GLN A 123 18.36 -9.67 14.54
CA GLN A 123 18.63 -9.02 15.84
C GLN A 123 20.07 -9.26 16.32
N LYS A 124 20.60 -10.45 16.08
CA LYS A 124 21.98 -10.80 16.48
C LYS A 124 23.01 -10.23 15.51
N LEU A 125 22.69 -10.20 14.21
CA LEU A 125 23.59 -9.77 13.14
C LEU A 125 23.68 -8.24 13.03
N ALA A 126 22.57 -7.51 13.33
CA ALA A 126 22.47 -6.06 13.23
C ALA A 126 21.61 -5.48 14.38
N PRO A 127 22.06 -5.56 15.65
CA PRO A 127 21.23 -5.30 16.83
C PRO A 127 20.65 -3.88 16.88
N GLU A 128 21.44 -2.86 16.56
CA GLU A 128 20.99 -1.46 16.58
C GLU A 128 19.96 -1.16 15.47
N ALA A 129 20.22 -1.64 14.26
CA ALA A 129 19.30 -1.48 13.15
C ALA A 129 17.97 -2.22 13.42
N PHE A 130 18.04 -3.42 13.96
CA PHE A 130 16.86 -4.20 14.36
C PHE A 130 16.04 -3.44 15.42
N LYS A 131 16.68 -3.02 16.52
CA LYS A 131 16.02 -2.32 17.62
C LYS A 131 15.31 -1.05 17.15
N THR A 132 15.99 -0.20 16.38
CA THR A 132 15.44 1.07 15.90
C THR A 132 14.36 0.86 14.84
N PHE A 133 14.47 -0.18 14.00
CA PHE A 133 13.41 -0.56 13.07
C PHE A 133 12.14 -1.00 13.80
N ILE A 134 12.25 -1.86 14.82
CA ILE A 134 11.09 -2.29 15.61
C ILE A 134 10.43 -1.11 16.31
N GLN A 135 11.22 -0.21 16.90
CA GLN A 135 10.69 1.03 17.49
C GLN A 135 9.93 1.86 16.45
N PHE A 136 10.52 2.13 15.30
CA PHE A 136 9.89 2.87 14.19
C PHE A 136 8.58 2.22 13.75
N SER A 137 8.58 0.90 13.55
CA SER A 137 7.37 0.17 13.11
C SER A 137 6.25 0.26 14.14
N ASN A 138 6.57 0.12 15.43
CA ASN A 138 5.58 0.22 16.51
C ASN A 138 4.97 1.63 16.58
N GLU A 139 5.79 2.67 16.52
CA GLU A 139 5.34 4.07 16.55
C GLU A 139 4.46 4.41 15.33
N ALA A 140 4.79 3.89 14.16
CA ALA A 140 4.03 4.15 12.94
C ALA A 140 2.59 3.61 13.00
N VAL A 141 2.38 2.47 13.68
CA VAL A 141 1.05 1.83 13.81
C VAL A 141 0.35 2.14 15.15
N ALA A 142 1.01 2.84 16.08
CA ALA A 142 0.41 3.26 17.34
C ALA A 142 -0.77 4.22 17.10
N GLU A 143 -1.71 4.27 18.03
CA GLU A 143 -2.88 5.17 17.95
C GLU A 143 -2.44 6.64 17.87
N GLY A 144 -3.08 7.39 16.99
CA GLY A 144 -2.84 8.79 16.75
C GLY A 144 -4.11 9.52 16.33
N VAL A 145 -4.04 10.36 15.29
CA VAL A 145 -5.26 10.93 14.68
C VAL A 145 -6.02 9.88 13.87
N LEU A 146 -5.32 8.87 13.35
CA LEU A 146 -5.93 7.64 12.85
C LEU A 146 -5.97 6.59 13.96
N THR A 147 -7.09 5.90 14.07
CA THR A 147 -7.26 4.77 14.99
C THR A 147 -6.37 3.59 14.59
N ILE A 148 -6.07 2.70 15.54
CA ILE A 148 -5.33 1.45 15.26
C ILE A 148 -6.06 0.63 14.17
N LYS A 149 -7.41 0.60 14.19
CA LYS A 149 -8.22 -0.07 13.16
C LYS A 149 -7.93 0.48 11.76
N GLU A 150 -7.96 1.79 11.60
CA GLU A 150 -7.68 2.44 10.31
C GLU A 150 -6.25 2.20 9.85
N LYS A 151 -5.28 2.24 10.76
CA LYS A 151 -3.87 1.96 10.46
C LYS A 151 -3.64 0.51 10.03
N GLU A 152 -4.31 -0.47 10.66
CA GLU A 152 -4.22 -1.86 10.21
C GLU A 152 -4.90 -2.08 8.85
N ILE A 153 -6.01 -1.40 8.55
CA ILE A 153 -6.62 -1.40 7.21
C ILE A 153 -5.62 -0.86 6.17
N ILE A 154 -4.96 0.26 6.46
CA ILE A 154 -3.92 0.81 5.57
C ILE A 154 -2.76 -0.18 5.42
N ALA A 155 -2.31 -0.79 6.53
CA ALA A 155 -1.23 -1.78 6.52
C ALA A 155 -1.57 -2.99 5.64
N VAL A 156 -2.80 -3.51 5.70
CA VAL A 156 -3.28 -4.58 4.81
C VAL A 156 -3.20 -4.17 3.35
N ALA A 157 -3.65 -2.95 3.00
CA ALA A 157 -3.57 -2.45 1.62
C ALA A 157 -2.11 -2.41 1.13
N ILE A 158 -1.19 -1.88 1.95
CA ILE A 158 0.22 -1.77 1.60
C ILE A 158 0.89 -3.15 1.51
N ALA A 159 0.51 -4.10 2.37
CA ALA A 159 1.00 -5.48 2.29
C ALA A 159 0.65 -6.14 0.94
N HIS A 160 -0.56 -5.88 0.40
CA HIS A 160 -0.96 -6.33 -0.94
C HIS A 160 -0.21 -5.60 -2.07
N ILE A 161 0.10 -4.31 -1.89
CA ILE A 161 0.88 -3.55 -2.87
C ILE A 161 2.31 -4.05 -2.94
N THR A 162 2.94 -4.31 -1.81
CA THR A 162 4.31 -4.85 -1.74
C THR A 162 4.38 -6.32 -2.11
N GLY A 163 3.26 -7.06 -2.04
CA GLY A 163 3.18 -8.48 -2.33
C GLY A 163 3.88 -9.36 -1.29
N CYS A 164 3.97 -8.89 -0.04
CA CYS A 164 4.64 -9.60 1.03
C CYS A 164 3.67 -10.56 1.76
N PRO A 165 3.79 -11.89 1.59
CA PRO A 165 2.87 -12.84 2.21
C PRO A 165 2.91 -12.80 3.73
N TYR A 166 4.08 -12.59 4.34
CA TYR A 166 4.23 -12.46 5.78
C TYR A 166 3.51 -11.21 6.32
N CYS A 167 3.62 -10.08 5.60
CA CYS A 167 2.95 -8.84 5.98
C CYS A 167 1.43 -8.97 5.84
N ILE A 168 0.95 -9.62 4.77
CA ILE A 168 -0.49 -9.87 4.58
C ILE A 168 -1.03 -10.68 5.75
N GLU A 169 -0.38 -11.77 6.12
CA GLU A 169 -0.85 -12.63 7.21
C GLU A 169 -0.86 -11.89 8.55
N LEU A 170 0.23 -11.19 8.88
CA LEU A 170 0.36 -10.45 10.13
C LEU A 170 -0.72 -9.37 10.26
N HIS A 171 -0.84 -8.49 9.24
CA HIS A 171 -1.74 -7.34 9.33
C HIS A 171 -3.21 -7.72 9.14
N VAL A 172 -3.53 -8.81 8.44
CA VAL A 172 -4.90 -9.36 8.43
C VAL A 172 -5.27 -9.91 9.81
N ALA A 173 -4.36 -10.57 10.52
CA ALA A 173 -4.61 -11.02 11.89
C ALA A 173 -4.81 -9.85 12.85
N ASN A 174 -3.99 -8.80 12.74
CA ASN A 174 -4.12 -7.58 13.55
C ASN A 174 -5.43 -6.84 13.24
N ALA A 175 -5.75 -6.66 11.95
CA ALA A 175 -7.00 -6.04 11.52
C ALA A 175 -8.23 -6.79 12.06
N LYS A 176 -8.21 -8.13 12.04
CA LYS A 176 -9.25 -8.95 12.65
C LYS A 176 -9.36 -8.70 14.16
N ALA A 177 -8.25 -8.55 14.88
CA ALA A 177 -8.23 -8.22 16.30
C ALA A 177 -8.84 -6.82 16.57
N GLN A 178 -8.81 -5.91 15.60
CA GLN A 178 -9.45 -4.60 15.63
C GLN A 178 -10.88 -4.62 15.07
N ASN A 179 -11.52 -5.79 14.94
CA ASN A 179 -12.88 -5.98 14.43
C ASN A 179 -13.09 -5.48 13.00
N VAL A 180 -12.06 -5.55 12.15
CA VAL A 180 -12.22 -5.32 10.70
C VAL A 180 -13.03 -6.46 10.12
N THR A 181 -14.11 -6.13 9.39
CA THR A 181 -14.99 -7.11 8.77
C THR A 181 -14.40 -7.64 7.46
N LYS A 182 -14.96 -8.73 6.93
CA LYS A 182 -14.55 -9.25 5.62
C LYS A 182 -14.91 -8.31 4.48
N GLU A 183 -15.99 -7.54 4.62
CA GLU A 183 -16.43 -6.53 3.66
C GLU A 183 -15.43 -5.36 3.63
N GLU A 184 -15.04 -4.84 4.81
CA GLU A 184 -13.99 -3.81 4.92
C GLU A 184 -12.65 -4.30 4.33
N LEU A 185 -12.30 -5.57 4.59
CA LEU A 185 -11.09 -6.19 4.05
C LEU A 185 -11.15 -6.30 2.51
N ALA A 186 -12.29 -6.72 1.96
CA ALA A 186 -12.46 -6.82 0.51
C ALA A 186 -12.35 -5.45 -0.17
N GLU A 187 -12.98 -4.41 0.38
CA GLU A 187 -12.87 -3.06 -0.14
C GLU A 187 -11.43 -2.52 -0.04
N THR A 188 -10.71 -2.82 1.05
CA THR A 188 -9.28 -2.49 1.21
C THR A 188 -8.44 -3.09 0.10
N ILE A 189 -8.64 -4.38 -0.22
CA ILE A 189 -7.93 -5.08 -1.28
C ILE A 189 -8.24 -4.46 -2.66
N PHE A 190 -9.51 -4.09 -2.91
CA PHE A 190 -9.86 -3.43 -4.17
C PHE A 190 -9.26 -2.02 -4.30
N VAL A 191 -9.19 -1.24 -3.21
CA VAL A 191 -8.48 0.05 -3.23
C VAL A 191 -7.00 -0.16 -3.55
N ALA A 192 -6.31 -1.11 -2.90
CA ALA A 192 -4.92 -1.44 -3.21
C ALA A 192 -4.73 -1.86 -4.69
N SER A 193 -5.66 -2.67 -5.21
CA SER A 193 -5.65 -3.11 -6.61
C SER A 193 -5.84 -1.94 -7.58
N ALA A 194 -6.77 -1.03 -7.27
CA ALA A 194 -7.02 0.17 -8.06
C ALA A 194 -5.80 1.08 -8.11
N LEU A 195 -5.07 1.22 -7.00
CA LEU A 195 -3.85 2.03 -6.95
C LEU A 195 -2.69 1.40 -7.73
N LYS A 196 -2.53 0.08 -7.69
CA LYS A 196 -1.52 -0.61 -8.54
C LYS A 196 -1.83 -0.42 -10.03
N ALA A 197 -3.08 -0.63 -10.43
CA ALA A 197 -3.52 -0.43 -11.81
C ALA A 197 -3.46 1.05 -12.21
N GLY A 198 -3.91 1.96 -11.33
CA GLY A 198 -3.89 3.40 -11.53
C GLY A 198 -2.48 3.95 -11.70
N SER A 199 -1.49 3.39 -10.99
CA SER A 199 -0.08 3.76 -11.18
C SER A 199 0.40 3.43 -12.60
N ALA A 200 0.11 2.22 -13.10
CA ALA A 200 0.43 1.85 -14.48
C ALA A 200 -0.32 2.73 -15.48
N PHE A 201 -1.62 2.95 -15.25
CA PHE A 201 -2.46 3.82 -16.08
C PHE A 201 -1.92 5.25 -16.14
N ALA A 202 -1.59 5.85 -15.00
CA ALA A 202 -1.10 7.24 -14.95
C ALA A 202 0.28 7.38 -15.62
N HIS A 203 1.14 6.37 -15.53
CA HIS A 203 2.44 6.39 -16.22
C HIS A 203 2.33 6.28 -17.74
N SER A 204 1.14 5.98 -18.31
CA SER A 204 0.93 6.12 -19.77
C SER A 204 1.19 7.54 -20.28
N ILE A 205 1.08 8.56 -19.41
CA ILE A 205 1.48 9.94 -19.72
C ILE A 205 2.91 10.01 -20.25
N ASN A 206 3.83 9.27 -19.63
CA ASN A 206 5.23 9.25 -20.05
C ASN A 206 5.40 8.60 -21.43
N VAL A 207 4.60 7.58 -21.73
CA VAL A 207 4.55 6.95 -23.06
C VAL A 207 4.02 7.94 -24.08
N LEU A 208 2.88 8.61 -23.79
CA LEU A 208 2.29 9.63 -24.66
C LEU A 208 3.22 10.83 -24.90
N ASN A 209 4.10 11.15 -23.96
CA ASN A 209 5.09 12.20 -24.09
C ASN A 209 6.30 11.79 -24.96
N ALA A 210 6.54 10.48 -25.09
CA ALA A 210 7.67 9.96 -25.86
C ALA A 210 7.35 9.73 -27.34
N TYR A 211 6.05 9.68 -27.70
CA TYR A 211 5.57 9.59 -29.08
C TYR A 211 5.30 10.97 -29.68
#